data_3d8864d481c276435b6119308fefc095
#
_entry.id   3d8864d481c276435b6119308fefc095
#
_cell.length_a   1.000
_cell.length_b   1.000
_cell.length_c   1.000
_cell.angle_alpha   90.00
_cell.angle_beta   90.00
_cell.angle_gamma   90.00
#
_symmetry.space_group_name_H-M   'P 1'
#
loop_
_entity.id
_entity.type
_entity.pdbx_description
1 polymer ?
#
loop_
_entity_poly.entity_id
_entity_poly.type
_entity_poly.pdbx_seq_one_letter_code
_entity_poly.pdbx_strand_id
1 'polypeptide(L)'
;MKRIYLILTGISLILLSSCAQRAREAKGHQTVKIDTIVSADKQTFLQFPGKVKAAQDISLAFRVSGTISKIHVKDGTRVQEGQLLAELDPTDYQVQLDATEAEYQQIKAEAERVMALYKDNGTTPNANDKAVYGLKQITAKYKHHKDQLAYTRLYAPFNGYVQKRLFEAHETIGAGMPVLSMISSGT
;
A
#
# COMPACT_ATOMS: atom_id res chain seq x y z
N MET A 1 -53.01 -86.87 -62.29
CA MET A 1 -53.51 -85.64 -61.68
C MET A 1 -53.70 -85.77 -60.12
N LYS A 2 -54.14 -86.88 -59.63
CA LYS A 2 -54.33 -87.10 -58.18
C LYS A 2 -53.05 -86.97 -57.28
N ARG A 3 -51.88 -87.32 -57.84
CA ARG A 3 -50.61 -87.27 -57.05
C ARG A 3 -50.07 -85.81 -56.89
N ILE A 4 -50.37 -84.89 -57.74
CA ILE A 4 -49.97 -83.48 -57.65
C ILE A 4 -50.79 -82.74 -56.60
N TYR A 5 -52.08 -83.08 -56.49
CA TYR A 5 -52.94 -82.53 -55.43
C TYR A 5 -52.50 -82.93 -54.02
N LEU A 6 -52.00 -84.15 -53.86
CA LEU A 6 -51.53 -84.65 -52.57
C LEU A 6 -50.24 -83.94 -52.14
N ILE A 7 -49.40 -83.62 -53.04
CA ILE A 7 -48.14 -82.86 -52.76
C ILE A 7 -48.43 -81.41 -52.42
N LEU A 8 -49.36 -80.81 -53.14
CA LEU A 8 -49.77 -79.41 -52.95
C LEU A 8 -50.50 -79.24 -51.58
N THR A 9 -51.31 -80.19 -51.19
CA THR A 9 -51.99 -80.17 -49.88
C THR A 9 -50.99 -80.37 -48.71
N GLY A 10 -49.96 -81.22 -48.94
CA GLY A 10 -48.93 -81.46 -47.93
C GLY A 10 -48.03 -80.22 -47.68
N ILE A 11 -47.69 -79.51 -48.73
CA ILE A 11 -46.89 -78.28 -48.64
C ILE A 11 -47.66 -77.16 -47.98
N SER A 12 -49.00 -77.09 -48.23
CA SER A 12 -49.88 -76.02 -47.61
C SER A 12 -50.00 -76.25 -46.13
N LEU A 13 -49.99 -77.54 -45.64
CA LEU A 13 -50.12 -77.84 -44.20
C LEU A 13 -48.85 -77.53 -43.40
N ILE A 14 -47.69 -77.58 -44.06
CA ILE A 14 -46.39 -77.29 -43.41
C ILE A 14 -46.19 -75.74 -43.24
N LEU A 15 -46.79 -74.94 -44.11
CA LEU A 15 -46.70 -73.50 -44.02
C LEU A 15 -47.56 -72.87 -42.92
N LEU A 16 -48.52 -73.63 -42.36
CA LEU A 16 -49.40 -73.13 -41.30
C LEU A 16 -48.90 -73.41 -39.88
N SER A 17 -47.79 -74.09 -39.69
CA SER A 17 -47.21 -74.40 -38.36
C SER A 17 -46.15 -73.38 -37.91
N SER A 18 -45.86 -72.34 -38.68
CA SER A 18 -44.75 -71.41 -38.43
C SER A 18 -45.12 -70.07 -37.70
N CYS A 19 -46.22 -70.04 -36.99
CA CYS A 19 -46.56 -68.82 -36.25
C CYS A 19 -47.07 -69.09 -34.84
N ALA A 20 -46.23 -69.57 -33.98
CA ALA A 20 -46.49 -69.57 -32.53
C ALA A 20 -45.18 -69.40 -31.73
N GLN A 21 -44.37 -68.45 -32.15
CA GLN A 21 -43.29 -67.93 -31.30
C GLN A 21 -43.84 -66.73 -30.53
N ARG A 22 -44.48 -67.08 -29.39
CA ARG A 22 -44.93 -66.12 -28.41
C ARG A 22 -43.65 -65.47 -27.88
N ALA A 23 -43.38 -64.23 -28.31
CA ALA A 23 -42.31 -63.43 -27.72
C ALA A 23 -42.61 -63.28 -26.22
N ARG A 24 -41.84 -64.01 -25.40
CA ARG A 24 -41.73 -63.66 -23.98
C ARG A 24 -41.14 -62.31 -23.92
N GLU A 25 -41.96 -61.30 -23.63
CA GLU A 25 -41.48 -60.04 -23.15
C GLU A 25 -40.52 -60.29 -21.99
N ALA A 26 -39.23 -60.17 -22.26
CA ALA A 26 -38.26 -60.06 -21.23
C ALA A 26 -38.63 -58.77 -20.45
N LYS A 27 -39.17 -58.94 -19.24
CA LYS A 27 -39.26 -57.82 -18.31
C LYS A 27 -37.86 -57.21 -18.24
N GLY A 28 -37.69 -56.11 -18.97
CA GLY A 28 -36.44 -55.32 -18.92
C GLY A 28 -36.21 -54.97 -17.45
N HIS A 29 -35.12 -55.41 -16.92
CA HIS A 29 -34.68 -54.94 -15.63
C HIS A 29 -34.50 -53.40 -15.77
N GLN A 30 -35.39 -52.68 -15.10
CA GLN A 30 -35.21 -51.22 -14.96
C GLN A 30 -33.96 -51.03 -14.14
N THR A 31 -32.88 -50.66 -14.81
CA THR A 31 -31.66 -50.22 -14.14
C THR A 31 -31.97 -48.89 -13.46
N VAL A 32 -32.24 -48.93 -12.19
CA VAL A 32 -32.37 -47.72 -11.36
C VAL A 32 -30.94 -47.29 -10.98
N LYS A 33 -30.55 -46.13 -11.43
CA LYS A 33 -29.30 -45.55 -10.97
C LYS A 33 -29.50 -45.14 -9.52
N ILE A 34 -28.95 -45.95 -8.60
CA ILE A 34 -28.92 -45.57 -7.18
C ILE A 34 -27.77 -44.62 -7.00
N ASP A 35 -28.06 -43.35 -6.83
CA ASP A 35 -27.09 -42.37 -6.42
C ASP A 35 -27.06 -42.37 -4.90
N THR A 36 -25.88 -42.57 -4.34
CA THR A 36 -25.72 -42.52 -2.89
C THR A 36 -25.87 -41.08 -2.46
N ILE A 37 -26.83 -40.80 -1.59
CA ILE A 37 -26.95 -39.50 -0.94
C ILE A 37 -25.67 -39.32 -0.11
N VAL A 38 -24.74 -38.59 -0.66
CA VAL A 38 -23.56 -38.15 0.08
C VAL A 38 -24.06 -37.09 1.06
N SER A 39 -23.82 -37.32 2.36
CA SER A 39 -24.13 -36.36 3.42
C SER A 39 -23.73 -34.96 3.00
N ALA A 40 -24.60 -33.96 3.21
CA ALA A 40 -24.35 -32.57 2.95
C ALA A 40 -23.22 -31.94 3.80
N ASP A 41 -22.58 -32.76 4.66
CA ASP A 41 -21.43 -32.40 5.48
C ASP A 41 -20.09 -32.35 4.73
N LYS A 42 -20.07 -32.51 3.42
CA LYS A 42 -18.94 -32.08 2.63
C LYS A 42 -18.93 -30.56 2.69
N GLN A 43 -18.18 -30.01 3.64
CA GLN A 43 -17.83 -28.59 3.65
C GLN A 43 -17.22 -28.24 2.28
N THR A 44 -18.03 -27.67 1.42
CA THR A 44 -17.56 -27.11 0.17
C THR A 44 -16.80 -25.87 0.54
N PHE A 45 -15.48 -25.96 0.67
CA PHE A 45 -14.65 -24.80 0.87
C PHE A 45 -14.73 -23.95 -0.39
N LEU A 46 -15.50 -22.88 -0.31
CA LEU A 46 -15.51 -21.83 -1.33
C LEU A 46 -14.18 -21.09 -1.23
N GLN A 47 -13.29 -21.33 -2.15
CA GLN A 47 -12.04 -20.58 -2.25
C GLN A 47 -12.32 -19.29 -3.03
N PHE A 48 -12.22 -18.17 -2.34
CA PHE A 48 -12.25 -16.86 -2.98
C PHE A 48 -10.80 -16.40 -3.24
N PRO A 49 -10.44 -16.03 -4.46
CA PRO A 49 -9.15 -15.42 -4.73
C PRO A 49 -9.08 -14.08 -4.02
N GLY A 50 -8.18 -13.93 -3.07
CA GLY A 50 -7.92 -12.69 -2.34
C GLY A 50 -6.49 -12.23 -2.55
N LYS A 51 -6.28 -10.92 -2.62
CA LYS A 51 -4.95 -10.31 -2.62
C LYS A 51 -4.70 -9.69 -1.26
N VAL A 52 -3.68 -10.17 -0.56
CA VAL A 52 -3.20 -9.53 0.67
C VAL A 52 -2.49 -8.24 0.31
N LYS A 53 -2.90 -7.13 0.91
CA LYS A 53 -2.22 -5.84 0.83
C LYS A 53 -1.74 -5.44 2.21
N ALA A 54 -0.62 -4.70 2.27
CA ALA A 54 -0.20 -4.06 3.51
C ALA A 54 -1.28 -3.08 4.00
N ALA A 55 -1.44 -2.96 5.33
CA ALA A 55 -2.41 -2.04 5.93
C ALA A 55 -2.08 -0.58 5.60
N GLN A 56 -0.79 -0.26 5.50
CA GLN A 56 -0.30 1.06 5.08
C GLN A 56 0.74 0.87 3.98
N ASP A 57 0.58 1.63 2.90
CA ASP A 57 1.51 1.73 1.77
C ASP A 57 1.65 3.22 1.48
N ILE A 58 2.82 3.78 1.77
CA ILE A 58 3.07 5.21 1.65
C ILE A 58 4.33 5.49 0.85
N SER A 59 4.29 6.61 0.17
CA SER A 59 5.46 7.20 -0.48
C SER A 59 6.05 8.29 0.40
N LEU A 60 7.33 8.21 0.70
CA LEU A 60 8.07 9.16 1.50
C LEU A 60 8.79 10.16 0.60
N ALA A 61 8.65 11.43 0.91
CA ALA A 61 9.25 12.55 0.19
C ALA A 61 9.91 13.53 1.15
N PHE A 62 10.96 14.19 0.70
CA PHE A 62 11.52 15.32 1.42
C PHE A 62 10.60 16.54 1.29
N ARG A 63 10.52 17.35 2.35
CA ARG A 63 9.71 18.58 2.37
C ARG A 63 10.45 19.78 1.75
N VAL A 64 11.74 19.62 1.46
CA VAL A 64 12.63 20.61 0.83
C VAL A 64 13.33 19.98 -0.35
N SER A 65 13.81 20.80 -1.31
CA SER A 65 14.58 20.34 -2.46
C SER A 65 16.06 20.23 -2.12
N GLY A 66 16.80 19.45 -2.89
CA GLY A 66 18.25 19.33 -2.74
C GLY A 66 18.81 18.08 -3.38
N THR A 67 20.12 17.90 -3.27
CA THR A 67 20.83 16.72 -3.73
C THR A 67 20.86 15.68 -2.61
N ILE A 68 20.51 14.43 -2.92
CA ILE A 68 20.57 13.33 -1.97
C ILE A 68 22.04 13.05 -1.64
N SER A 69 22.42 13.28 -0.40
CA SER A 69 23.77 12.98 0.09
C SER A 69 23.94 11.47 0.31
N LYS A 70 22.96 10.85 0.96
CA LYS A 70 23.04 9.43 1.31
C LYS A 70 21.67 8.80 1.51
N ILE A 71 21.55 7.53 1.11
CA ILE A 71 20.42 6.65 1.45
C ILE A 71 20.95 5.52 2.31
N HIS A 72 20.40 5.38 3.53
CA HIS A 72 20.89 4.45 4.55
C HIS A 72 20.23 3.07 4.48
N VAL A 73 19.23 2.90 3.63
CA VAL A 73 18.41 1.69 3.54
C VAL A 73 18.39 1.12 2.13
N LYS A 74 18.11 -0.17 2.03
CA LYS A 74 17.93 -0.89 0.75
C LYS A 74 16.49 -1.39 0.64
N ASP A 75 16.09 -1.76 -0.57
CA ASP A 75 14.82 -2.40 -0.82
C ASP A 75 14.69 -3.70 0.02
N GLY A 76 13.54 -3.92 0.63
CA GLY A 76 13.27 -5.04 1.53
C GLY A 76 13.80 -4.86 2.96
N THR A 77 14.52 -3.78 3.28
CA THR A 77 15.05 -3.54 4.63
C THR A 77 13.92 -3.27 5.62
N ARG A 78 13.95 -3.95 6.76
CA ARG A 78 13.08 -3.62 7.90
C ARG A 78 13.60 -2.38 8.60
N VAL A 79 12.69 -1.46 8.91
CA VAL A 79 12.99 -0.18 9.57
C VAL A 79 12.07 0.05 10.75
N GLN A 80 12.55 0.81 11.72
CA GLN A 80 11.79 1.22 12.90
C GLN A 80 11.30 2.67 12.75
N GLU A 81 10.21 2.99 13.42
CA GLU A 81 9.74 4.37 13.54
C GLU A 81 10.84 5.30 14.05
N GLY A 82 11.01 6.46 13.41
CA GLY A 82 12.07 7.42 13.73
C GLY A 82 13.46 7.06 13.20
N GLN A 83 13.63 5.94 12.51
CA GLN A 83 14.92 5.58 11.89
C GLN A 83 15.20 6.49 10.70
N LEU A 84 16.45 7.00 10.60
CA LEU A 84 16.92 7.78 9.46
C LEU A 84 17.03 6.89 8.21
N LEU A 85 16.33 7.29 7.14
CA LEU A 85 16.29 6.55 5.87
C LEU A 85 17.18 7.15 4.80
N ALA A 86 17.15 8.48 4.67
CA ALA A 86 17.93 9.22 3.69
C ALA A 86 18.17 10.65 4.18
N GLU A 87 19.18 11.30 3.61
CA GLU A 87 19.53 12.69 3.91
C GLU A 87 19.93 13.42 2.63
N LEU A 88 19.54 14.70 2.55
CA LEU A 88 20.02 15.65 1.55
C LEU A 88 21.31 16.28 2.03
N ASP A 89 22.05 16.91 1.10
CA ASP A 89 23.15 17.81 1.47
C ASP A 89 22.60 19.00 2.28
N PRO A 90 22.97 19.16 3.55
CA PRO A 90 22.40 20.17 4.42
C PRO A 90 23.14 21.52 4.31
N THR A 91 24.22 21.62 3.52
CA THR A 91 25.19 22.73 3.58
C THR A 91 24.51 24.09 3.44
N ASP A 92 23.69 24.29 2.40
CA ASP A 92 23.03 25.58 2.15
C ASP A 92 22.02 25.91 3.26
N TYR A 93 21.30 24.91 3.77
CA TYR A 93 20.34 25.06 4.87
C TYR A 93 21.03 25.39 6.19
N GLN A 94 22.21 24.80 6.44
CA GLN A 94 23.00 25.10 7.62
C GLN A 94 23.52 26.56 7.59
N VAL A 95 24.06 27.00 6.45
CA VAL A 95 24.53 28.39 6.27
C VAL A 95 23.39 29.41 6.49
N GLN A 96 22.20 29.12 5.94
CA GLN A 96 21.02 29.98 6.15
C GLN A 96 20.58 30.03 7.61
N LEU A 97 20.60 28.87 8.30
CA LEU A 97 20.28 28.80 9.73
C LEU A 97 21.29 29.60 10.54
N ASP A 98 22.60 29.42 10.33
CA ASP A 98 23.65 30.08 11.08
C ASP A 98 23.58 31.63 10.92
N ALA A 99 23.35 32.11 9.69
CA ALA A 99 23.17 33.53 9.43
C ALA A 99 21.94 34.09 10.17
N THR A 100 20.82 33.34 10.14
CA THR A 100 19.59 33.77 10.82
C THR A 100 19.70 33.68 12.33
N GLU A 101 20.45 32.71 12.84
CA GLU A 101 20.72 32.59 14.27
C GLU A 101 21.49 33.79 14.80
N ALA A 102 22.50 34.23 14.08
CA ALA A 102 23.26 35.47 14.44
C ALA A 102 22.35 36.68 14.48
N GLU A 103 21.48 36.87 13.46
CA GLU A 103 20.48 37.93 13.43
C GLU A 103 19.48 37.82 14.59
N TYR A 104 19.01 36.62 14.89
CA TYR A 104 18.11 36.38 16.01
C TYR A 104 18.74 36.73 17.35
N GLN A 105 20.00 36.36 17.60
CA GLN A 105 20.70 36.68 18.83
C GLN A 105 20.89 38.21 19.00
N GLN A 106 21.21 38.92 17.93
CA GLN A 106 21.33 40.36 17.94
C GLN A 106 20.01 41.06 18.30
N ILE A 107 18.92 40.71 17.56
CA ILE A 107 17.60 41.33 17.77
C ILE A 107 17.05 40.98 19.14
N LYS A 108 17.27 39.74 19.59
CA LYS A 108 16.85 39.27 20.94
C LYS A 108 17.50 40.11 22.04
N ALA A 109 18.83 40.29 21.98
CA ALA A 109 19.56 41.08 22.96
C ALA A 109 19.12 42.55 22.96
N GLU A 110 18.83 43.15 21.78
CA GLU A 110 18.29 44.49 21.66
C GLU A 110 16.90 44.62 22.26
N ALA A 111 16.00 43.69 21.92
CA ALA A 111 14.64 43.66 22.42
C ALA A 111 14.60 43.51 23.96
N GLU A 112 15.43 42.62 24.53
CA GLU A 112 15.55 42.45 25.98
C GLU A 112 15.97 43.74 26.67
N ARG A 113 16.95 44.52 26.12
CA ARG A 113 17.34 45.82 26.64
C ARG A 113 16.22 46.85 26.58
N VAL A 114 15.53 46.97 25.45
CA VAL A 114 14.39 47.89 25.30
C VAL A 114 13.26 47.57 26.22
N MET A 115 12.90 46.28 26.39
CA MET A 115 11.87 45.84 27.28
C MET A 115 12.24 46.10 28.75
N ALA A 116 13.51 45.94 29.13
CA ALA A 116 13.99 46.28 30.47
C ALA A 116 13.87 47.79 30.73
N LEU A 117 14.34 48.63 29.81
CA LEU A 117 14.19 50.10 29.91
C LEU A 117 12.73 50.55 29.99
N TYR A 118 11.82 49.85 29.27
CA TYR A 118 10.40 50.19 29.33
C TYR A 118 9.79 49.91 30.72
N LYS A 119 10.20 48.83 31.39
CA LYS A 119 9.78 48.54 32.78
C LYS A 119 10.17 49.66 33.77
N ASP A 120 11.31 50.27 33.50
CA ASP A 120 11.86 51.39 34.32
C ASP A 120 11.39 52.78 33.83
N ASN A 121 10.38 52.84 32.97
CA ASN A 121 9.90 54.07 32.30
C ASN A 121 10.97 54.83 31.51
N GLY A 122 12.07 54.18 31.10
CA GLY A 122 13.19 54.76 30.39
C GLY A 122 13.01 54.81 28.89
N THR A 123 11.88 54.34 28.31
CA THR A 123 11.58 54.33 26.90
C THR A 123 10.09 54.46 26.61
N THR A 124 9.72 54.67 25.32
CA THR A 124 8.33 54.86 24.95
C THR A 124 7.61 53.54 24.69
N PRO A 125 6.24 53.48 24.86
CA PRO A 125 5.45 52.29 24.50
C PRO A 125 5.69 51.84 23.06
N ASN A 126 5.79 52.80 22.09
CA ASN A 126 6.05 52.48 20.70
C ASN A 126 7.42 51.80 20.49
N ALA A 127 8.46 52.20 21.23
CA ALA A 127 9.77 51.56 21.16
C ALA A 127 9.71 50.13 21.71
N ASN A 128 9.01 49.93 22.84
CA ASN A 128 8.78 48.61 23.40
C ASN A 128 8.01 47.69 22.42
N ASP A 129 6.91 48.19 21.83
CA ASP A 129 6.12 47.39 20.87
C ASP A 129 6.94 47.02 19.64
N LYS A 130 7.74 47.94 19.09
CA LYS A 130 8.67 47.63 17.99
C LYS A 130 9.66 46.52 18.35
N ALA A 131 10.22 46.55 19.57
CA ALA A 131 11.15 45.56 20.06
C ALA A 131 10.47 44.16 20.21
N VAL A 132 9.28 44.13 20.81
CA VAL A 132 8.51 42.90 20.98
C VAL A 132 8.13 42.28 19.64
N TYR A 133 7.58 43.06 18.71
CA TYR A 133 7.19 42.53 17.38
C TYR A 133 8.39 42.19 16.51
N GLY A 134 9.50 42.94 16.59
CA GLY A 134 10.75 42.64 15.92
C GLY A 134 11.32 41.28 16.38
N LEU A 135 11.35 41.05 17.71
CA LEU A 135 11.76 39.75 18.27
C LEU A 135 10.85 38.61 17.82
N LYS A 136 9.54 38.83 17.80
CA LYS A 136 8.58 37.83 17.31
C LYS A 136 8.81 37.48 15.84
N GLN A 137 9.08 38.47 15.00
CA GLN A 137 9.35 38.28 13.56
C GLN A 137 10.61 37.45 13.33
N ILE A 138 11.74 37.81 13.99
CA ILE A 138 13.00 37.10 13.79
C ILE A 138 12.94 35.68 14.39
N THR A 139 12.22 35.48 15.49
CA THR A 139 11.99 34.17 16.08
C THR A 139 11.29 33.25 15.09
N ALA A 140 10.28 33.75 14.36
CA ALA A 140 9.58 32.97 13.34
C ALA A 140 10.49 32.63 12.16
N LYS A 141 11.34 33.58 11.72
CA LYS A 141 12.32 33.35 10.64
C LYS A 141 13.36 32.31 11.04
N TYR A 142 13.92 32.43 12.23
CA TYR A 142 14.88 31.47 12.80
C TYR A 142 14.30 30.04 12.87
N LYS A 143 13.07 29.95 13.41
CA LYS A 143 12.37 28.68 13.46
C LYS A 143 12.15 28.06 12.06
N HIS A 144 11.77 28.88 11.08
CA HIS A 144 11.57 28.43 9.71
C HIS A 144 12.84 27.79 9.11
N HIS A 145 14.00 28.45 9.24
CA HIS A 145 15.26 27.90 8.72
C HIS A 145 15.71 26.66 9.49
N LYS A 146 15.48 26.60 10.80
CA LYS A 146 15.71 25.42 11.62
C LYS A 146 14.86 24.23 11.17
N ASP A 147 13.58 24.47 10.88
CA ASP A 147 12.69 23.43 10.36
C ASP A 147 13.12 22.98 8.96
N GLN A 148 13.56 23.90 8.08
CA GLN A 148 14.07 23.56 6.75
C GLN A 148 15.31 22.65 6.83
N LEU A 149 16.25 22.95 7.73
CA LEU A 149 17.39 22.06 7.99
C LEU A 149 16.95 20.70 8.51
N ALA A 150 15.98 20.65 9.40
CA ALA A 150 15.44 19.37 9.87
C ALA A 150 14.80 18.54 8.74
N TYR A 151 14.15 19.21 7.78
CA TYR A 151 13.53 18.57 6.62
C TYR A 151 14.52 18.02 5.58
N THR A 152 15.83 18.28 5.72
CA THR A 152 16.87 17.61 4.92
C THR A 152 17.07 16.14 5.34
N ARG A 153 16.47 15.71 6.41
CA ARG A 153 16.54 14.33 6.90
C ARG A 153 15.18 13.65 6.78
N LEU A 154 15.17 12.46 6.21
CA LEU A 154 13.97 11.67 6.01
C LEU A 154 13.93 10.50 6.98
N TYR A 155 12.91 10.47 7.82
CA TYR A 155 12.74 9.42 8.85
C TYR A 155 11.55 8.54 8.55
N ALA A 156 11.59 7.29 9.04
CA ALA A 156 10.47 6.37 8.97
C ALA A 156 9.33 6.82 9.90
N PRO A 157 8.10 6.96 9.39
CA PRO A 157 6.96 7.41 10.20
C PRO A 157 6.31 6.28 11.01
N PHE A 158 6.64 5.03 10.76
CA PHE A 158 6.15 3.83 11.46
C PHE A 158 7.11 2.65 11.25
N ASN A 159 6.90 1.56 12.01
CA ASN A 159 7.64 0.32 11.84
C ASN A 159 7.18 -0.43 10.58
N GLY A 160 8.12 -0.80 9.70
CA GLY A 160 7.75 -1.43 8.44
C GLY A 160 8.94 -1.91 7.61
N TYR A 161 8.70 -2.02 6.33
CA TYR A 161 9.71 -2.41 5.34
C TYR A 161 9.78 -1.37 4.24
N VAL A 162 11.00 -1.09 3.79
CA VAL A 162 11.23 -0.31 2.56
C VAL A 162 10.82 -1.19 1.38
N GLN A 163 9.82 -0.76 0.63
CA GLN A 163 9.33 -1.49 -0.53
C GLN A 163 10.23 -1.24 -1.74
N LYS A 164 10.52 0.04 -2.02
CA LYS A 164 11.33 0.44 -3.17
C LYS A 164 11.98 1.80 -2.95
N ARG A 165 13.21 1.94 -3.45
CA ARG A 165 13.87 3.24 -3.66
C ARG A 165 13.54 3.74 -5.07
N LEU A 166 13.20 5.02 -5.19
CA LEU A 166 12.86 5.66 -6.46
C LEU A 166 13.99 6.54 -6.98
N PHE A 167 14.94 6.90 -6.11
CA PHE A 167 16.12 7.72 -6.39
C PHE A 167 17.36 7.11 -5.75
N GLU A 168 18.52 7.48 -6.26
CA GLU A 168 19.83 7.08 -5.75
C GLU A 168 20.57 8.27 -5.11
N ALA A 169 21.69 7.96 -4.41
CA ALA A 169 22.55 9.00 -3.87
C ALA A 169 23.13 9.86 -5.01
N HIS A 170 23.34 11.15 -4.73
CA HIS A 170 23.83 12.19 -5.65
C HIS A 170 22.83 12.65 -6.73
N GLU A 171 21.59 12.18 -6.69
CA GLU A 171 20.52 12.74 -7.52
C GLU A 171 19.88 13.97 -6.87
N THR A 172 19.50 14.95 -7.68
CA THR A 172 18.81 16.16 -7.22
C THR A 172 17.30 15.99 -7.34
N ILE A 173 16.60 16.33 -6.25
CA ILE A 173 15.16 16.17 -6.15
C ILE A 173 14.44 17.48 -5.80
N GLY A 174 13.18 17.58 -6.21
CA GLY A 174 12.27 18.66 -5.79
C GLY A 174 11.54 18.32 -4.49
N ALA A 175 11.11 19.35 -3.77
CA ALA A 175 10.26 19.19 -2.59
C ALA A 175 8.97 18.44 -2.95
N GLY A 176 8.59 17.44 -2.13
CA GLY A 176 7.39 16.64 -2.35
C GLY A 176 7.57 15.48 -3.35
N MET A 177 8.71 15.31 -3.99
CA MET A 177 8.97 14.17 -4.87
C MET A 177 9.17 12.90 -4.04
N PRO A 178 8.43 11.79 -4.33
CA PRO A 178 8.60 10.52 -3.64
C PRO A 178 10.00 9.95 -3.86
N VAL A 179 10.72 9.65 -2.79
CA VAL A 179 12.09 9.08 -2.84
C VAL A 179 12.09 7.61 -2.45
N LEU A 180 11.26 7.24 -1.50
CA LEU A 180 11.13 5.89 -0.97
C LEU A 180 9.65 5.51 -0.86
N SER A 181 9.32 4.23 -1.05
CA SER A 181 8.03 3.69 -0.63
C SER A 181 8.20 2.74 0.53
N MET A 182 7.26 2.77 1.49
CA MET A 182 7.24 1.92 2.67
C MET A 182 5.90 1.25 2.85
N ILE A 183 5.95 0.03 3.36
CA ILE A 183 4.78 -0.72 3.79
C ILE A 183 4.87 -1.02 5.29
N SER A 184 3.73 -0.98 5.99
CA SER A 184 3.69 -1.36 7.40
C SER A 184 4.00 -2.85 7.58
N SER A 185 4.72 -3.18 8.66
CA SER A 185 4.74 -4.54 9.17
C SER A 185 3.35 -4.79 9.76
N GLY A 186 2.47 -5.53 9.05
CA GLY A 186 1.18 -5.89 9.59
C GLY A 186 1.32 -6.52 10.98
N THR A 187 0.54 -6.04 11.94
CA THR A 187 0.26 -6.73 13.21
C THR A 187 -0.91 -7.66 13.00
#